data_4960e565f68bc0cd89f6bffcd7393a35
#
_entry.id   4960e565f68bc0cd89f6bffcd7393a35
#
_cell.length_a   1.000
_cell.length_b   1.000
_cell.length_c   1.000
_cell.angle_alpha   90.00
_cell.angle_beta   90.00
_cell.angle_gamma   90.00
#
_symmetry.space_group_name_H-M   'P 1'
#
loop_
_entity.id
_entity.type
_entity.pdbx_description
1 polymer ?
#
loop_
_entity_poly.entity_id
_entity_poly.type
_entity_poly.pdbx_seq_one_letter_code
_entity_poly.pdbx_strand_id
1 'polypeptide(L)'
;MKIIITYASCGTGHRRAAEAIYNYFKENCPAHDLKIIDALQKTNFVFRNLYSYGYLFLVNHALWLWHFAFWLTSIKCLRPITKTLISVINRLNAKNFSNFLIQEKPDFIISTHFFPSEIATNLKRINKFNFKLVSVITDFGIHPFWMLAGTDMYIVASNFSKEQLVLEGVQENSIKDFGIPIDSKFLKKYEKDILCKKFEIEPNKFTILISTGSFGIGQIEEIVDSLYKEVQILVVSAHNKILYAKLRKRNYPNARVFGFIDNMQELMAVSDMIITKPGGLTISESLAMGLLPIFITAIPGQETENAKILAKKSIGLNLKDIASLKDIVLDFRDHPDKLKNMKEKINELKRPSAVKEICNVICQGSIRATC
;
A
#
# COMPACT_ATOMS: atom_id res chain seq x y z
N MET A 1 -1.33 0.32 27.85
CA MET A 1 -0.20 -0.33 27.11
C MET A 1 0.55 0.72 26.34
N LYS A 2 1.84 0.52 26.17
CA LYS A 2 2.68 1.33 25.28
C LYS A 2 2.80 0.65 23.92
N ILE A 3 2.31 1.30 22.88
CA ILE A 3 2.28 0.75 21.51
C ILE A 3 3.11 1.65 20.61
N ILE A 4 4.10 1.08 19.95
CA ILE A 4 4.91 1.76 18.94
C ILE A 4 4.46 1.27 17.56
N ILE A 5 3.97 2.20 16.74
CA ILE A 5 3.64 1.96 15.34
C ILE A 5 4.83 2.46 14.51
N THR A 6 5.39 1.61 13.66
CA THR A 6 6.61 1.96 12.92
C THR A 6 6.51 1.60 11.45
N TYR A 7 7.17 2.41 10.63
CA TYR A 7 7.28 2.25 9.18
C TYR A 7 8.69 2.62 8.72
N ALA A 8 8.95 2.49 7.43
CA ALA A 8 10.13 3.04 6.77
C ALA A 8 9.69 3.89 5.57
N SER A 9 10.24 5.07 5.41
CA SER A 9 9.92 6.02 4.33
C SER A 9 10.48 5.58 2.97
N CYS A 10 10.06 4.38 2.51
CA CYS A 10 10.30 3.87 1.17
C CYS A 10 8.98 3.81 0.40
N GLY A 11 8.57 4.93 -0.13
CA GLY A 11 7.24 5.13 -0.68
C GLY A 11 6.22 5.57 0.38
N THR A 12 5.03 5.95 -0.05
CA THR A 12 3.99 6.53 0.82
C THR A 12 3.07 5.49 1.43
N GLY A 13 2.98 4.28 0.86
CA GLY A 13 2.02 3.25 1.26
C GLY A 13 2.21 2.79 2.71
N HIS A 14 3.44 2.43 3.08
CA HIS A 14 3.77 1.96 4.43
C HIS A 14 3.47 3.02 5.50
N ARG A 15 3.82 4.28 5.22
CA ARG A 15 3.54 5.40 6.11
C ARG A 15 2.03 5.60 6.29
N ARG A 16 1.25 5.64 5.20
CA ARG A 16 -0.21 5.84 5.28
C ARG A 16 -0.91 4.69 6.00
N ALA A 17 -0.47 3.45 5.80
CA ALA A 17 -0.99 2.31 6.55
C ALA A 17 -0.69 2.44 8.06
N ALA A 18 0.52 2.88 8.43
CA ALA A 18 0.89 3.16 9.81
C ALA A 18 0.06 4.32 10.41
N GLU A 19 -0.13 5.40 9.67
CA GLU A 19 -0.95 6.54 10.06
C GLU A 19 -2.42 6.14 10.26
N ALA A 20 -2.98 5.29 9.38
CA ALA A 20 -4.35 4.79 9.52
C ALA A 20 -4.52 4.01 10.83
N ILE A 21 -3.58 3.13 11.18
CA ILE A 21 -3.57 2.41 12.44
C ILE A 21 -3.46 3.39 13.61
N TYR A 22 -2.50 4.31 13.58
CA TYR A 22 -2.26 5.28 14.65
C TYR A 22 -3.49 6.15 14.93
N ASN A 23 -4.11 6.70 13.88
CA ASN A 23 -5.28 7.57 14.02
C ASN A 23 -6.46 6.82 14.63
N TYR A 24 -6.72 5.58 14.18
CA TYR A 24 -7.80 4.77 14.72
C TYR A 24 -7.59 4.44 16.20
N PHE A 25 -6.37 4.03 16.61
CA PHE A 25 -6.07 3.77 18.01
C PHE A 25 -6.22 5.03 18.86
N LYS A 26 -5.76 6.18 18.35
CA LYS A 26 -5.87 7.47 19.05
C LYS A 26 -7.33 7.87 19.30
N GLU A 27 -8.21 7.61 18.33
CA GLU A 27 -9.64 7.94 18.43
C GLU A 27 -10.41 6.94 19.29
N ASN A 28 -10.12 5.63 19.18
CA ASN A 28 -10.95 4.57 19.76
C ASN A 28 -10.36 3.93 21.02
N CYS A 29 -9.08 4.12 21.29
CA CYS A 29 -8.36 3.52 22.42
C CYS A 29 -7.43 4.55 23.11
N PRO A 30 -7.95 5.71 23.59
CA PRO A 30 -7.13 6.83 24.09
C PRO A 30 -6.33 6.52 25.35
N ALA A 31 -6.66 5.43 26.06
CA ALA A 31 -5.94 5.01 27.27
C ALA A 31 -4.55 4.40 26.99
N HIS A 32 -4.14 4.25 25.74
CA HIS A 32 -2.85 3.68 25.36
C HIS A 32 -1.82 4.78 25.11
N ASP A 33 -0.57 4.54 25.52
CA ASP A 33 0.58 5.39 25.15
C ASP A 33 0.99 5.01 23.73
N LEU A 34 0.68 5.89 22.77
CA LEU A 34 0.86 5.65 21.34
C LEU A 34 1.99 6.49 20.77
N LYS A 35 2.90 5.86 20.05
CA LYS A 35 3.94 6.55 19.27
C LYS A 35 3.95 6.03 17.83
N ILE A 36 4.07 6.95 16.87
CA ILE A 36 4.32 6.61 15.47
C ILE A 36 5.70 7.09 15.07
N ILE A 37 6.51 6.21 14.46
CA ILE A 37 7.92 6.46 14.19
C ILE A 37 8.31 5.96 12.81
N ASP A 38 9.00 6.82 12.04
CA ASP A 38 9.77 6.38 10.89
C ASP A 38 11.11 5.80 11.35
N ALA A 39 11.27 4.49 11.19
CA ALA A 39 12.50 3.80 11.59
C ALA A 39 13.75 4.32 10.87
N LEU A 40 13.63 4.77 9.62
CA LEU A 40 14.77 5.32 8.86
C LEU A 40 15.28 6.65 9.44
N GLN A 41 14.43 7.45 10.08
CA GLN A 41 14.87 8.66 10.75
C GLN A 41 15.76 8.38 11.98
N LYS A 42 15.69 7.17 12.52
CA LYS A 42 16.53 6.69 13.61
C LYS A 42 17.73 5.86 13.13
N THR A 43 18.07 5.90 11.85
CA THR A 43 19.28 5.31 11.28
C THR A 43 20.35 6.40 11.06
N ASN A 44 21.59 5.99 10.68
CA ASN A 44 22.57 6.97 10.29
C ASN A 44 22.17 7.68 8.97
N PHE A 45 22.65 8.90 8.80
CA PHE A 45 22.28 9.78 7.68
C PHE A 45 22.58 9.15 6.30
N VAL A 46 23.75 8.53 6.15
CA VAL A 46 24.18 7.92 4.88
C VAL A 46 23.27 6.77 4.51
N PHE A 47 23.00 5.86 5.45
CA PHE A 47 22.11 4.72 5.22
C PHE A 47 20.69 5.16 4.89
N ARG A 48 20.15 6.14 5.62
CA ARG A 48 18.81 6.67 5.37
C ARG A 48 18.68 7.19 3.94
N ASN A 49 19.65 8.01 3.51
CA ASN A 49 19.63 8.59 2.16
C ASN A 49 19.82 7.51 1.10
N LEU A 50 20.75 6.58 1.28
CA LEU A 50 20.97 5.47 0.36
C LEU A 50 19.74 4.57 0.26
N TYR A 51 19.07 4.30 1.38
CA TYR A 51 17.88 3.46 1.40
C TYR A 51 16.70 4.13 0.68
N SER A 52 16.42 5.40 0.98
CA SER A 52 15.27 6.12 0.41
C SER A 52 15.53 6.60 -1.02
N TYR A 53 16.62 7.33 -1.24
CA TYR A 53 16.94 7.88 -2.57
C TYR A 53 17.53 6.83 -3.51
N GLY A 54 18.29 5.86 -2.98
CA GLY A 54 18.81 4.75 -3.76
C GLY A 54 17.70 3.89 -4.36
N TYR A 55 16.67 3.58 -3.58
CA TYR A 55 15.46 2.92 -4.09
C TYR A 55 14.81 3.72 -5.23
N LEU A 56 14.58 5.02 -5.02
CA LEU A 56 13.98 5.88 -6.05
C LEU A 56 14.86 5.98 -7.31
N PHE A 57 16.16 6.08 -7.13
CA PHE A 57 17.11 6.10 -8.25
C PHE A 57 17.07 4.79 -9.05
N LEU A 58 17.09 3.65 -8.38
CA LEU A 58 17.02 2.34 -9.03
C LEU A 58 15.72 2.17 -9.82
N VAL A 59 14.59 2.54 -9.22
CA VAL A 59 13.27 2.41 -9.86
C VAL A 59 13.12 3.35 -11.06
N ASN A 60 13.71 4.56 -11.01
CA ASN A 60 13.56 5.54 -12.09
C ASN A 60 14.64 5.42 -13.20
N HIS A 61 15.85 4.97 -12.87
CA HIS A 61 17.00 5.03 -13.78
C HIS A 61 17.69 3.68 -14.04
N ALA A 62 17.50 2.69 -13.16
CA ALA A 62 18.17 1.39 -13.26
C ALA A 62 17.21 0.24 -12.90
N LEU A 63 16.02 0.23 -13.51
CA LEU A 63 14.94 -0.71 -13.21
C LEU A 63 15.38 -2.18 -13.38
N TRP A 64 16.29 -2.47 -14.34
CA TRP A 64 16.85 -3.79 -14.53
C TRP A 64 17.69 -4.26 -13.33
N LEU A 65 18.43 -3.34 -12.70
CA LEU A 65 19.25 -3.65 -11.51
C LEU A 65 18.36 -3.90 -10.30
N TRP A 66 17.28 -3.10 -10.14
CA TRP A 66 16.24 -3.35 -9.14
C TRP A 66 15.61 -4.73 -9.32
N HIS A 67 15.21 -5.08 -10.55
CA HIS A 67 14.64 -6.38 -10.85
C HIS A 67 15.60 -7.54 -10.54
N PHE A 68 16.86 -7.40 -10.92
CA PHE A 68 17.91 -8.39 -10.61
C PHE A 68 18.10 -8.55 -9.10
N ALA A 69 18.20 -7.45 -8.35
CA ALA A 69 18.33 -7.50 -6.88
C ALA A 69 17.12 -8.16 -6.22
N PHE A 70 15.91 -7.81 -6.67
CA PHE A 70 14.66 -8.42 -6.18
C PHE A 70 14.61 -9.93 -6.49
N TRP A 71 14.95 -10.32 -7.72
CA TRP A 71 15.02 -11.71 -8.13
C TRP A 71 16.05 -12.50 -7.30
N LEU A 72 17.25 -11.95 -7.13
CA LEU A 72 18.33 -12.58 -6.35
C LEU A 72 17.89 -12.88 -4.90
N THR A 73 17.18 -11.95 -4.27
CA THR A 73 16.66 -12.12 -2.90
C THR A 73 15.46 -13.06 -2.81
N SER A 74 14.85 -13.39 -3.94
CA SER A 74 13.72 -14.33 -4.03
C SER A 74 14.17 -15.79 -4.20
N ILE A 75 15.41 -16.04 -4.63
CA ILE A 75 15.95 -17.38 -4.86
C ILE A 75 16.09 -18.15 -3.53
N LYS A 76 15.39 -19.29 -3.39
CA LYS A 76 15.32 -20.05 -2.12
C LYS A 76 16.70 -20.42 -1.56
N CYS A 77 17.62 -20.91 -2.38
CA CYS A 77 18.97 -21.35 -1.94
C CYS A 77 19.87 -20.17 -1.49
N LEU A 78 19.66 -18.94 -2.01
CA LEU A 78 20.43 -17.76 -1.64
C LEU A 78 19.80 -16.96 -0.50
N ARG A 79 18.55 -17.23 -0.14
CA ARG A 79 17.82 -16.51 0.94
C ARG A 79 18.57 -16.46 2.28
N PRO A 80 19.19 -17.55 2.79
CA PRO A 80 19.91 -17.47 4.06
C PRO A 80 21.07 -16.49 4.02
N ILE A 81 21.84 -16.48 2.92
CA ILE A 81 23.00 -15.63 2.74
C ILE A 81 22.56 -14.17 2.59
N THR A 82 21.60 -13.90 1.69
CA THR A 82 21.10 -12.53 1.44
C THR A 82 20.42 -11.95 2.68
N LYS A 83 19.60 -12.72 3.39
CA LYS A 83 18.98 -12.30 4.66
C LYS A 83 20.03 -11.98 5.72
N THR A 84 21.06 -12.83 5.88
CA THR A 84 22.12 -12.61 6.87
C THR A 84 22.90 -11.33 6.56
N LEU A 85 23.32 -11.14 5.29
CA LEU A 85 24.05 -9.96 4.88
C LEU A 85 23.24 -8.66 5.13
N ILE A 86 21.99 -8.64 4.67
CA ILE A 86 21.09 -7.51 4.86
C ILE A 86 20.85 -7.25 6.36
N SER A 87 20.66 -8.31 7.15
CA SER A 87 20.47 -8.19 8.59
C SER A 87 21.68 -7.58 9.30
N VAL A 88 22.88 -7.95 8.92
CA VAL A 88 24.12 -7.33 9.46
C VAL A 88 24.17 -5.84 9.10
N ILE A 89 23.93 -5.51 7.82
CA ILE A 89 23.92 -4.12 7.35
C ILE A 89 22.86 -3.31 8.11
N ASN A 90 21.64 -3.79 8.20
CA ASN A 90 20.54 -3.12 8.88
C ASN A 90 20.86 -2.91 10.37
N ARG A 91 21.36 -3.94 11.05
CA ARG A 91 21.71 -3.85 12.48
C ARG A 91 22.81 -2.82 12.76
N LEU A 92 23.84 -2.76 11.93
CA LEU A 92 24.93 -1.80 12.09
C LEU A 92 24.45 -0.35 11.92
N ASN A 93 23.49 -0.14 11.00
CA ASN A 93 23.00 1.20 10.67
C ASN A 93 21.78 1.64 11.51
N ALA A 94 21.07 0.72 12.16
CA ALA A 94 19.87 0.99 12.95
C ALA A 94 20.09 1.00 14.47
N LYS A 95 21.32 1.24 14.95
CA LYS A 95 21.64 1.27 16.38
C LYS A 95 20.78 2.25 17.18
N ASN A 96 20.54 3.46 16.63
CA ASN A 96 19.71 4.46 17.29
C ASN A 96 18.25 4.04 17.37
N PHE A 97 17.72 3.33 16.35
CA PHE A 97 16.37 2.78 16.39
C PHE A 97 16.26 1.64 17.41
N SER A 98 17.28 0.78 17.48
CA SER A 98 17.37 -0.25 18.52
C SER A 98 17.38 0.34 19.92
N ASN A 99 18.24 1.34 20.17
CA ASN A 99 18.33 2.02 21.46
C ASN A 99 17.02 2.73 21.83
N PHE A 100 16.35 3.34 20.86
CA PHE A 100 15.03 3.93 21.05
C PHE A 100 14.01 2.88 21.53
N LEU A 101 13.92 1.70 20.88
CA LEU A 101 13.02 0.63 21.30
C LEU A 101 13.36 0.10 22.71
N ILE A 102 14.65 0.00 23.04
CA ILE A 102 15.12 -0.42 24.36
C ILE A 102 14.71 0.57 25.46
N GLN A 103 14.83 1.88 25.19
CA GLN A 103 14.45 2.94 26.12
C GLN A 103 12.95 3.04 26.33
N GLU A 104 12.19 2.90 25.23
CA GLU A 104 10.72 3.02 25.27
C GLU A 104 10.04 1.82 25.95
N LYS A 105 10.64 0.63 25.91
CA LYS A 105 10.08 -0.60 26.49
C LYS A 105 8.62 -0.81 26.10
N PRO A 106 8.28 -0.91 24.79
CA PRO A 106 6.91 -1.06 24.36
C PRO A 106 6.35 -2.42 24.77
N ASP A 107 5.01 -2.49 24.96
CA ASP A 107 4.27 -3.74 25.07
C ASP A 107 4.03 -4.34 23.68
N PHE A 108 3.73 -3.48 22.69
CA PHE A 108 3.50 -3.85 21.29
C PHE A 108 4.32 -2.99 20.33
N ILE A 109 4.83 -3.64 19.28
CA ILE A 109 5.38 -2.99 18.10
C ILE A 109 4.51 -3.42 16.91
N ILE A 110 3.89 -2.45 16.22
CA ILE A 110 3.14 -2.68 14.98
C ILE A 110 3.97 -2.11 13.85
N SER A 111 4.42 -2.96 12.94
CA SER A 111 5.31 -2.56 11.85
C SER A 111 4.66 -2.76 10.49
N THR A 112 4.61 -1.71 9.69
CA THR A 112 4.09 -1.73 8.32
C THR A 112 5.19 -1.89 7.26
N HIS A 113 6.45 -2.15 7.69
CA HIS A 113 7.57 -2.40 6.80
C HIS A 113 8.49 -3.47 7.38
N PHE A 114 9.11 -4.31 6.54
CA PHE A 114 9.97 -5.41 7.00
C PHE A 114 11.24 -4.94 7.73
N PHE A 115 11.81 -3.77 7.38
CA PHE A 115 13.03 -3.24 8.01
C PHE A 115 12.87 -3.03 9.53
N PRO A 116 11.89 -2.26 10.05
CA PRO A 116 11.69 -2.16 11.49
C PRO A 116 11.27 -3.48 12.14
N SER A 117 10.52 -4.34 11.44
CA SER A 117 10.20 -5.69 11.93
C SER A 117 11.46 -6.53 12.17
N GLU A 118 12.42 -6.47 11.25
CA GLU A 118 13.69 -7.17 11.36
C GLU A 118 14.52 -6.70 12.56
N ILE A 119 14.62 -5.38 12.77
CA ILE A 119 15.33 -4.85 13.93
C ILE A 119 14.66 -5.28 15.24
N ALA A 120 13.33 -5.25 15.29
CA ALA A 120 12.56 -5.71 16.45
C ALA A 120 12.78 -7.21 16.73
N THR A 121 12.73 -8.09 15.72
CA THR A 121 13.00 -9.52 15.91
C THR A 121 14.43 -9.79 16.38
N ASN A 122 15.41 -9.05 15.88
CA ASN A 122 16.80 -9.13 16.35
C ASN A 122 16.93 -8.75 17.82
N LEU A 123 16.23 -7.70 18.28
CA LEU A 123 16.22 -7.32 19.70
C LEU A 123 15.59 -8.38 20.58
N LYS A 124 14.47 -9.00 20.18
CA LYS A 124 13.86 -10.13 20.90
C LYS A 124 14.85 -11.27 21.07
N ARG A 125 15.56 -11.63 20.00
CA ARG A 125 16.52 -12.76 20.00
C ARG A 125 17.75 -12.53 20.89
N ILE A 126 18.32 -11.31 20.85
CA ILE A 126 19.58 -11.00 21.53
C ILE A 126 19.35 -10.64 23.00
N ASN A 127 18.35 -9.80 23.29
CA ASN A 127 18.17 -9.16 24.58
C ASN A 127 16.98 -9.71 25.39
N LYS A 128 16.29 -10.75 24.90
CA LYS A 128 15.12 -11.37 25.56
C LYS A 128 14.01 -10.34 25.91
N PHE A 129 13.84 -9.29 25.09
CA PHE A 129 12.76 -8.32 25.26
C PHE A 129 11.40 -8.98 25.09
N ASN A 130 10.47 -8.65 25.99
CA ASN A 130 9.13 -9.25 26.03
C ASN A 130 8.06 -8.31 25.47
N PHE A 131 8.23 -7.83 24.23
CA PHE A 131 7.16 -7.15 23.49
C PHE A 131 6.53 -8.08 22.46
N LYS A 132 5.31 -7.77 22.05
CA LYS A 132 4.65 -8.44 20.93
C LYS A 132 4.91 -7.68 19.63
N LEU A 133 5.33 -8.39 18.58
CA LEU A 133 5.57 -7.83 17.25
C LEU A 133 4.46 -8.24 16.31
N VAL A 134 3.76 -7.24 15.78
CA VAL A 134 2.74 -7.37 14.73
C VAL A 134 3.30 -6.82 13.43
N SER A 135 3.52 -7.67 12.43
CA SER A 135 3.97 -7.27 11.10
C SER A 135 2.78 -7.14 10.16
N VAL A 136 2.52 -5.93 9.69
CA VAL A 136 1.43 -5.61 8.76
C VAL A 136 1.98 -5.52 7.35
N ILE A 137 1.70 -6.54 6.54
CA ILE A 137 2.19 -6.63 5.18
C ILE A 137 1.30 -5.80 4.27
N THR A 138 1.88 -4.81 3.60
CA THR A 138 1.17 -3.80 2.81
C THR A 138 1.14 -4.11 1.31
N ASP A 139 1.33 -5.39 0.95
CA ASP A 139 1.24 -5.92 -0.39
C ASP A 139 0.37 -7.19 -0.41
N PHE A 140 -0.21 -7.51 -1.56
CA PHE A 140 -0.94 -8.77 -1.77
C PHE A 140 0.01 -9.95 -1.97
N GLY A 141 1.17 -9.71 -2.60
CA GLY A 141 2.23 -10.68 -2.75
C GLY A 141 3.23 -10.62 -1.59
N ILE A 142 3.65 -11.77 -1.09
CA ILE A 142 4.55 -11.85 0.07
C ILE A 142 6.01 -11.98 -0.39
N HIS A 143 6.82 -10.98 -0.09
CA HIS A 143 8.27 -11.08 -0.27
C HIS A 143 8.93 -11.80 0.92
N PRO A 144 9.96 -12.65 0.69
CA PRO A 144 10.64 -13.39 1.74
C PRO A 144 11.19 -12.58 2.92
N PHE A 145 11.43 -11.28 2.75
CA PHE A 145 11.90 -10.40 3.82
C PHE A 145 10.89 -10.18 4.94
N TRP A 146 9.61 -10.42 4.69
CA TRP A 146 8.60 -10.36 5.74
C TRP A 146 8.62 -11.55 6.70
N MET A 147 9.15 -12.71 6.26
CA MET A 147 9.19 -13.94 7.06
C MET A 147 10.34 -13.89 8.05
N LEU A 148 10.09 -13.34 9.22
CA LEU A 148 11.04 -13.08 10.28
C LEU A 148 10.70 -13.94 11.51
N ALA A 149 11.65 -14.78 11.93
CA ALA A 149 11.51 -15.55 13.16
C ALA A 149 11.40 -14.59 14.37
N GLY A 150 10.35 -14.78 15.18
CA GLY A 150 10.07 -13.89 16.33
C GLY A 150 8.97 -12.85 16.08
N THR A 151 8.37 -12.83 14.91
CA THR A 151 7.09 -12.13 14.68
C THR A 151 5.98 -12.91 15.36
N ASP A 152 5.20 -12.25 16.22
CA ASP A 152 4.10 -12.90 16.96
C ASP A 152 2.82 -12.95 16.12
N MET A 153 2.61 -11.98 15.23
CA MET A 153 1.43 -11.92 14.36
C MET A 153 1.74 -11.27 13.03
N TYR A 154 1.19 -11.83 11.96
CA TYR A 154 1.18 -11.26 10.62
C TYR A 154 -0.23 -10.82 10.26
N ILE A 155 -0.36 -9.58 9.78
CA ILE A 155 -1.58 -9.08 9.15
C ILE A 155 -1.33 -9.05 7.66
N VAL A 156 -2.18 -9.68 6.89
CA VAL A 156 -2.03 -9.82 5.44
C VAL A 156 -3.24 -9.31 4.67
N ALA A 157 -3.03 -8.98 3.40
CA ALA A 157 -4.02 -8.35 2.53
C ALA A 157 -5.26 -9.22 2.24
N SER A 158 -5.08 -10.54 2.21
CA SER A 158 -6.12 -11.48 1.79
C SER A 158 -5.82 -12.91 2.22
N ASN A 159 -6.81 -13.80 2.10
CA ASN A 159 -6.62 -15.23 2.32
C ASN A 159 -5.52 -15.81 1.42
N PHE A 160 -5.40 -15.35 0.18
CA PHE A 160 -4.31 -15.78 -0.72
C PHE A 160 -2.92 -15.43 -0.14
N SER A 161 -2.76 -14.22 0.42
CA SER A 161 -1.51 -13.82 1.09
C SER A 161 -1.25 -14.67 2.34
N LYS A 162 -2.31 -15.07 3.07
CA LYS A 162 -2.23 -16.01 4.19
C LYS A 162 -1.70 -17.37 3.73
N GLU A 163 -2.30 -17.94 2.67
CA GLU A 163 -1.87 -19.22 2.09
C GLU A 163 -0.39 -19.20 1.67
N GLN A 164 0.08 -18.08 1.09
CA GLN A 164 1.49 -17.93 0.74
C GLN A 164 2.42 -18.04 1.96
N LEU A 165 2.07 -17.41 3.09
CA LEU A 165 2.86 -17.49 4.32
C LEU A 165 2.84 -18.90 4.91
N VAL A 166 1.70 -19.58 4.89
CA VAL A 166 1.57 -20.97 5.35
C VAL A 166 2.45 -21.91 4.52
N LEU A 167 2.44 -21.77 3.19
CA LEU A 167 3.30 -22.53 2.29
C LEU A 167 4.80 -22.31 2.52
N GLU A 168 5.17 -21.17 3.05
CA GLU A 168 6.56 -20.84 3.44
C GLU A 168 6.87 -21.21 4.90
N GLY A 169 5.96 -21.90 5.61
CA GLY A 169 6.18 -22.48 6.94
C GLY A 169 5.82 -21.57 8.12
N VAL A 170 5.12 -20.44 7.89
CA VAL A 170 4.59 -19.62 8.98
C VAL A 170 3.36 -20.31 9.59
N GLN A 171 3.28 -20.33 10.91
CA GLN A 171 2.15 -20.95 11.62
C GLN A 171 0.85 -20.22 11.30
N GLU A 172 -0.16 -20.95 10.87
CA GLU A 172 -1.44 -20.39 10.42
C GLU A 172 -2.15 -19.55 11.48
N ASN A 173 -2.12 -19.97 12.73
CA ASN A 173 -2.75 -19.24 13.85
C ASN A 173 -2.14 -17.85 14.10
N SER A 174 -0.89 -17.63 13.70
CA SER A 174 -0.21 -16.32 13.77
C SER A 174 -0.54 -15.40 12.60
N ILE A 175 -1.33 -15.84 11.60
CA ILE A 175 -1.64 -15.06 10.41
C ILE A 175 -3.12 -14.65 10.43
N LYS A 176 -3.39 -13.35 10.22
CA LYS A 176 -4.73 -12.77 10.12
C LYS A 176 -4.90 -12.05 8.79
N ASP A 177 -5.89 -12.43 8.01
CA ASP A 177 -6.22 -11.85 6.69
C ASP A 177 -7.17 -10.65 6.80
N PHE A 178 -6.87 -9.75 7.74
CA PHE A 178 -7.70 -8.57 8.01
C PHE A 178 -7.67 -7.53 6.89
N GLY A 179 -6.68 -7.58 6.01
CA GLY A 179 -6.49 -6.60 4.94
C GLY A 179 -5.39 -5.58 5.24
N ILE A 180 -5.08 -4.75 4.24
CA ILE A 180 -4.15 -3.64 4.38
C ILE A 180 -4.88 -2.47 5.06
N PRO A 181 -4.34 -1.90 6.13
CA PRO A 181 -4.94 -0.76 6.82
C PRO A 181 -5.06 0.47 5.90
N ILE A 182 -6.27 1.01 5.79
CA ILE A 182 -6.58 2.24 5.05
C ILE A 182 -7.22 3.27 5.97
N ASP A 183 -7.11 4.54 5.61
CA ASP A 183 -7.71 5.65 6.35
C ASP A 183 -9.25 5.53 6.35
N SER A 184 -9.88 5.84 7.49
CA SER A 184 -11.34 5.79 7.67
C SER A 184 -12.13 6.65 6.68
N LYS A 185 -11.49 7.67 6.09
CA LYS A 185 -12.09 8.49 5.04
C LYS A 185 -12.49 7.71 3.79
N PHE A 186 -11.81 6.60 3.46
CA PHE A 186 -12.19 5.72 2.35
C PHE A 186 -13.38 4.81 2.67
N LEU A 187 -13.88 4.82 3.90
CA LEU A 187 -15.04 4.04 4.35
C LEU A 187 -16.31 4.87 4.48
N LYS A 188 -16.19 6.20 4.36
CA LYS A 188 -17.33 7.13 4.45
C LYS A 188 -18.17 7.07 3.18
N LYS A 189 -19.46 7.31 3.33
CA LYS A 189 -20.35 7.58 2.20
C LYS A 189 -20.22 9.05 1.79
N TYR A 190 -20.17 9.28 0.51
CA TYR A 190 -20.07 10.61 -0.09
C TYR A 190 -21.27 10.88 -1.00
N GLU A 191 -21.80 12.10 -0.95
CA GLU A 191 -22.87 12.56 -1.83
C GLU A 191 -22.28 12.92 -3.20
N LYS A 192 -22.52 12.03 -4.20
CA LYS A 192 -21.92 12.14 -5.53
C LYS A 192 -22.22 13.49 -6.19
N ASP A 193 -23.45 13.98 -6.11
CA ASP A 193 -23.86 15.24 -6.74
C ASP A 193 -23.13 16.46 -6.16
N ILE A 194 -22.90 16.47 -4.85
CA ILE A 194 -22.14 17.53 -4.18
C ILE A 194 -20.70 17.54 -4.68
N LEU A 195 -20.08 16.36 -4.74
CA LEU A 195 -18.71 16.25 -5.21
C LEU A 195 -18.57 16.54 -6.70
N CYS A 196 -19.53 16.12 -7.52
CA CYS A 196 -19.53 16.44 -8.95
C CYS A 196 -19.57 17.97 -9.17
N LYS A 197 -20.38 18.71 -8.42
CA LYS A 197 -20.37 20.18 -8.44
C LYS A 197 -19.03 20.73 -7.99
N LYS A 198 -18.45 20.22 -6.90
CA LYS A 198 -17.14 20.63 -6.39
C LYS A 198 -16.02 20.47 -7.41
N PHE A 199 -16.04 19.40 -8.18
CA PHE A 199 -15.01 19.10 -9.18
C PHE A 199 -15.37 19.56 -10.59
N GLU A 200 -16.52 20.24 -10.76
CA GLU A 200 -17.04 20.71 -12.05
C GLU A 200 -17.12 19.59 -13.09
N ILE A 201 -17.74 18.49 -12.70
CA ILE A 201 -17.95 17.29 -13.52
C ILE A 201 -19.43 16.91 -13.60
N GLU A 202 -19.81 16.19 -14.66
CA GLU A 202 -21.18 15.74 -14.90
C GLU A 202 -21.49 14.46 -14.11
N PRO A 203 -22.56 14.41 -13.27
CA PRO A 203 -22.84 13.26 -12.40
C PRO A 203 -23.11 11.95 -13.13
N ASN A 204 -23.73 12.04 -14.33
CA ASN A 204 -24.18 10.89 -15.10
C ASN A 204 -23.17 10.42 -16.16
N LYS A 205 -22.01 11.09 -16.26
CA LYS A 205 -20.99 10.74 -17.23
C LYS A 205 -20.01 9.73 -16.65
N PHE A 206 -19.70 8.71 -17.45
CA PHE A 206 -18.72 7.69 -17.05
C PHE A 206 -17.37 8.35 -16.75
N THR A 207 -16.86 8.16 -15.53
CA THR A 207 -15.72 8.92 -15.00
C THR A 207 -14.57 8.00 -14.65
N ILE A 208 -13.41 8.28 -15.20
CA ILE A 208 -12.15 7.56 -14.92
C ILE A 208 -11.24 8.42 -14.05
N LEU A 209 -10.78 7.86 -12.94
CA LEU A 209 -9.69 8.45 -12.15
C LEU A 209 -8.34 7.89 -12.63
N ILE A 210 -7.38 8.77 -12.91
CA ILE A 210 -6.01 8.40 -13.27
C ILE A 210 -5.08 8.88 -12.16
N SER A 211 -4.42 7.95 -11.47
CA SER A 211 -3.47 8.25 -10.40
C SER A 211 -2.41 7.15 -10.28
N THR A 212 -1.17 7.48 -10.58
CA THR A 212 -0.04 6.52 -10.59
C THR A 212 0.88 6.69 -9.37
N GLY A 213 0.31 7.09 -8.25
CA GLY A 213 1.02 7.29 -6.99
C GLY A 213 1.71 8.65 -6.87
N SER A 214 2.55 8.81 -5.85
CA SER A 214 3.09 10.12 -5.43
C SER A 214 3.96 10.83 -6.45
N PHE A 215 4.49 10.11 -7.43
CA PHE A 215 5.43 10.66 -8.43
C PHE A 215 4.82 10.84 -9.82
N GLY A 216 3.55 10.42 -10.04
CA GLY A 216 2.90 10.54 -11.34
C GLY A 216 3.73 9.93 -12.48
N ILE A 217 4.21 8.69 -12.29
CA ILE A 217 5.06 7.98 -13.25
C ILE A 217 4.17 7.17 -14.19
N GLY A 218 4.53 7.13 -15.47
CA GLY A 218 3.85 6.35 -16.52
C GLY A 218 3.40 7.24 -17.67
N GLN A 219 2.78 6.60 -18.66
CA GLN A 219 2.33 7.24 -19.92
C GLN A 219 0.98 7.96 -19.75
N ILE A 220 0.87 8.82 -18.71
CA ILE A 220 -0.40 9.47 -18.35
C ILE A 220 -0.92 10.38 -19.46
N GLU A 221 -0.03 11.11 -20.17
CA GLU A 221 -0.43 11.98 -21.29
C GLU A 221 -1.10 11.16 -22.41
N GLU A 222 -0.51 10.04 -22.82
CA GLU A 222 -1.03 9.15 -23.85
C GLU A 222 -2.40 8.56 -23.42
N ILE A 223 -2.53 8.19 -22.16
CA ILE A 223 -3.80 7.67 -21.60
C ILE A 223 -4.88 8.75 -21.69
N VAL A 224 -4.60 9.97 -21.27
CA VAL A 224 -5.55 11.08 -21.34
C VAL A 224 -5.92 11.38 -22.80
N ASP A 225 -4.92 11.43 -23.71
CA ASP A 225 -5.12 11.65 -25.14
C ASP A 225 -6.03 10.59 -25.79
N SER A 226 -5.96 9.34 -25.32
CA SER A 226 -6.79 8.25 -25.85
C SER A 226 -8.23 8.29 -25.37
N LEU A 227 -8.51 8.87 -24.19
CA LEU A 227 -9.80 8.73 -23.51
C LEU A 227 -10.62 10.03 -23.41
N TYR A 228 -10.02 11.24 -23.49
CA TYR A 228 -10.68 12.50 -23.13
C TYR A 228 -11.90 12.86 -23.98
N LYS A 229 -12.03 12.31 -25.19
CA LYS A 229 -13.20 12.52 -26.06
C LYS A 229 -14.37 11.61 -25.70
N GLU A 230 -14.08 10.49 -25.06
CA GLU A 230 -15.02 9.38 -24.86
C GLU A 230 -15.65 9.37 -23.46
N VAL A 231 -14.85 9.72 -22.43
CA VAL A 231 -15.23 9.66 -21.02
C VAL A 231 -14.78 10.89 -20.26
N GLN A 232 -15.29 11.07 -19.09
CA GLN A 232 -14.82 12.10 -18.17
C GLN A 232 -13.61 11.61 -17.39
N ILE A 233 -12.60 12.46 -17.23
CA ILE A 233 -11.33 12.06 -16.64
C ILE A 233 -10.96 13.00 -15.48
N LEU A 234 -10.57 12.39 -14.37
CA LEU A 234 -9.91 13.05 -13.25
C LEU A 234 -8.45 12.59 -13.20
N VAL A 235 -7.50 13.51 -13.32
CA VAL A 235 -6.07 13.17 -13.35
C VAL A 235 -5.38 13.75 -12.13
N VAL A 236 -4.69 12.91 -11.37
CA VAL A 236 -3.85 13.34 -10.25
C VAL A 236 -2.38 13.15 -10.62
N SER A 237 -1.70 14.25 -10.91
CA SER A 237 -0.26 14.27 -11.23
C SER A 237 0.64 14.23 -9.99
N ALA A 238 0.07 14.38 -8.81
CA ALA A 238 0.73 14.42 -7.50
C ALA A 238 1.91 15.42 -7.49
N HIS A 239 3.15 14.97 -7.21
CA HIS A 239 4.34 15.83 -7.18
C HIS A 239 4.97 16.07 -8.55
N ASN A 240 4.44 15.50 -9.64
CA ASN A 240 4.95 15.70 -10.99
C ASN A 240 4.47 17.04 -11.57
N LYS A 241 5.18 18.12 -11.24
CA LYS A 241 4.85 19.50 -11.70
C LYS A 241 4.94 19.64 -13.23
N ILE A 242 5.84 18.89 -13.89
CA ILE A 242 6.00 18.93 -15.34
C ILE A 242 4.76 18.33 -16.00
N LEU A 243 4.33 17.15 -15.57
CA LEU A 243 3.11 16.52 -16.07
C LEU A 243 1.88 17.42 -15.84
N TYR A 244 1.77 17.99 -14.63
CA TYR A 244 0.68 18.91 -14.30
C TYR A 244 0.61 20.08 -15.29
N ALA A 245 1.73 20.76 -15.52
CA ALA A 245 1.79 21.89 -16.43
C ALA A 245 1.45 21.52 -17.89
N LYS A 246 1.96 20.38 -18.35
CA LYS A 246 1.69 19.87 -19.70
C LYS A 246 0.21 19.58 -19.91
N LEU A 247 -0.42 18.83 -19.00
CA LEU A 247 -1.83 18.46 -19.11
C LEU A 247 -2.75 19.70 -18.99
N ARG A 248 -2.44 20.64 -18.10
CA ARG A 248 -3.19 21.89 -17.97
C ARG A 248 -3.13 22.75 -19.23
N LYS A 249 -1.96 22.80 -19.90
CA LYS A 249 -1.78 23.56 -21.14
C LYS A 249 -2.64 23.03 -22.30
N ARG A 250 -2.91 21.72 -22.34
CA ARG A 250 -3.71 21.09 -23.40
C ARG A 250 -5.21 21.37 -23.28
N ASN A 251 -5.68 21.85 -22.13
CA ASN A 251 -7.05 22.29 -21.87
C ASN A 251 -8.13 21.29 -22.38
N TYR A 252 -8.04 20.04 -21.96
CA TYR A 252 -8.99 18.99 -22.33
C TYR A 252 -10.40 19.29 -21.81
N PRO A 253 -11.46 19.31 -22.64
CA PRO A 253 -12.81 19.70 -22.21
C PRO A 253 -13.42 18.74 -21.18
N ASN A 254 -13.09 17.44 -21.28
CA ASN A 254 -13.62 16.39 -20.40
C ASN A 254 -12.62 15.91 -19.34
N ALA A 255 -11.52 16.63 -19.11
CA ALA A 255 -10.57 16.25 -18.08
C ALA A 255 -10.36 17.35 -17.05
N ARG A 256 -10.27 16.95 -15.78
CA ARG A 256 -9.86 17.81 -14.66
C ARG A 256 -8.51 17.33 -14.14
N VAL A 257 -7.54 18.23 -14.09
CA VAL A 257 -6.15 17.92 -13.73
C VAL A 257 -5.83 18.54 -12.39
N PHE A 258 -5.41 17.67 -11.46
CA PHE A 258 -5.02 18.01 -10.09
C PHE A 258 -3.52 17.79 -9.90
N GLY A 259 -2.89 18.62 -9.07
CA GLY A 259 -1.55 18.41 -8.55
C GLY A 259 -1.55 17.40 -7.40
N PHE A 260 -0.78 17.72 -6.35
CA PHE A 260 -0.86 16.96 -5.10
C PHE A 260 -2.17 17.29 -4.39
N ILE A 261 -2.87 16.25 -3.94
CA ILE A 261 -4.12 16.35 -3.18
C ILE A 261 -4.09 15.42 -1.96
N ASP A 262 -4.86 15.73 -0.95
CA ASP A 262 -5.05 14.94 0.28
C ASP A 262 -6.45 14.29 0.38
N ASN A 263 -7.34 14.68 -0.53
CA ASN A 263 -8.73 14.23 -0.60
C ASN A 263 -9.00 13.21 -1.73
N MET A 264 -8.08 12.29 -1.97
CA MET A 264 -8.19 11.23 -2.99
C MET A 264 -9.50 10.45 -2.92
N GLN A 265 -10.01 10.19 -1.72
CA GLN A 265 -11.28 9.49 -1.49
C GLN A 265 -12.48 10.19 -2.12
N GLU A 266 -12.47 11.51 -2.23
CA GLU A 266 -13.55 12.26 -2.88
C GLU A 266 -13.53 12.08 -4.40
N LEU A 267 -12.33 12.04 -5.02
CA LEU A 267 -12.19 11.74 -6.44
C LEU A 267 -12.56 10.30 -6.75
N MET A 268 -12.19 9.37 -5.87
CA MET A 268 -12.61 7.96 -5.97
C MET A 268 -14.12 7.81 -5.86
N ALA A 269 -14.78 8.58 -4.99
CA ALA A 269 -16.23 8.50 -4.77
C ALA A 269 -17.08 8.91 -5.99
N VAL A 270 -16.54 9.75 -6.87
CA VAL A 270 -17.25 10.18 -8.10
C VAL A 270 -16.80 9.42 -9.35
N SER A 271 -15.86 8.51 -9.23
CA SER A 271 -15.30 7.74 -10.35
C SER A 271 -15.93 6.36 -10.46
N ASP A 272 -15.98 5.83 -11.68
CA ASP A 272 -16.46 4.49 -11.98
C ASP A 272 -15.34 3.46 -11.99
N MET A 273 -14.15 3.85 -12.44
CA MET A 273 -12.94 3.04 -12.51
C MET A 273 -11.72 3.87 -12.17
N ILE A 274 -10.61 3.19 -11.83
CA ILE A 274 -9.32 3.84 -11.59
C ILE A 274 -8.22 3.22 -12.45
N ILE A 275 -7.43 4.06 -13.12
CA ILE A 275 -6.19 3.66 -13.79
C ILE A 275 -5.03 4.02 -12.85
N THR A 276 -4.28 3.01 -12.42
CA THR A 276 -3.28 3.18 -11.38
C THR A 276 -2.13 2.18 -11.51
N LYS A 277 -1.08 2.37 -10.70
CA LYS A 277 -0.08 1.32 -10.45
C LYS A 277 -0.61 0.31 -9.42
N PRO A 278 -0.19 -0.96 -9.49
CA PRO A 278 -0.67 -1.99 -8.58
C PRO A 278 0.01 -1.95 -7.19
N GLY A 279 0.05 -0.78 -6.57
CA GLY A 279 0.51 -0.62 -5.19
C GLY A 279 -0.53 -1.10 -4.18
N GLY A 280 -0.12 -1.91 -3.20
CA GLY A 280 -1.03 -2.61 -2.30
C GLY A 280 -2.02 -1.70 -1.57
N LEU A 281 -1.56 -0.52 -1.08
CA LEU A 281 -2.44 0.44 -0.41
C LEU A 281 -3.48 1.04 -1.37
N THR A 282 -3.06 1.51 -2.56
CA THR A 282 -3.97 2.10 -3.55
C THR A 282 -5.00 1.07 -4.03
N ILE A 283 -4.60 -0.19 -4.20
CA ILE A 283 -5.52 -1.29 -4.46
C ILE A 283 -6.56 -1.39 -3.35
N SER A 284 -6.14 -1.45 -2.08
CA SER A 284 -7.04 -1.61 -0.95
C SER A 284 -8.01 -0.42 -0.79
N GLU A 285 -7.53 0.81 -1.02
CA GLU A 285 -8.35 2.03 -1.07
C GLU A 285 -9.40 1.95 -2.19
N SER A 286 -8.98 1.56 -3.41
CA SER A 286 -9.86 1.40 -4.58
C SER A 286 -10.94 0.35 -4.35
N LEU A 287 -10.55 -0.83 -3.84
CA LEU A 287 -11.49 -1.91 -3.55
C LEU A 287 -12.48 -1.51 -2.44
N ALA A 288 -12.04 -0.78 -1.41
CA ALA A 288 -12.92 -0.28 -0.35
C ALA A 288 -13.97 0.70 -0.89
N MET A 289 -13.58 1.53 -1.86
CA MET A 289 -14.48 2.47 -2.57
C MET A 289 -15.31 1.81 -3.68
N GLY A 290 -15.12 0.50 -3.94
CA GLY A 290 -15.85 -0.23 -4.99
C GLY A 290 -15.40 0.11 -6.41
N LEU A 291 -14.18 0.63 -6.59
CA LEU A 291 -13.62 0.95 -7.90
C LEU A 291 -12.88 -0.24 -8.52
N LEU A 292 -13.14 -0.49 -9.81
CA LEU A 292 -12.38 -1.46 -10.59
C LEU A 292 -11.03 -0.84 -10.99
N PRO A 293 -9.89 -1.40 -10.54
CA PRO A 293 -8.59 -0.90 -10.94
C PRO A 293 -8.14 -1.48 -12.29
N ILE A 294 -7.63 -0.61 -13.15
CA ILE A 294 -6.84 -0.96 -14.33
C ILE A 294 -5.39 -0.67 -14.01
N PHE A 295 -4.55 -1.69 -14.10
CA PHE A 295 -3.13 -1.56 -13.77
C PHE A 295 -2.32 -1.23 -15.01
N ILE A 296 -1.57 -0.15 -14.91
CA ILE A 296 -0.55 0.27 -15.86
C ILE A 296 0.79 0.34 -15.15
N THR A 297 1.87 0.13 -15.88
CA THR A 297 3.24 0.34 -15.38
C THR A 297 3.48 -0.20 -13.97
N ALA A 298 3.77 -1.48 -13.83
CA ALA A 298 4.16 -2.07 -12.56
C ALA A 298 5.67 -1.96 -12.35
N ILE A 299 6.10 -1.57 -11.14
CA ILE A 299 7.50 -1.73 -10.73
C ILE A 299 7.77 -3.23 -10.59
N PRO A 300 8.81 -3.76 -11.27
CA PRO A 300 9.17 -5.17 -11.15
C PRO A 300 9.35 -5.59 -9.69
N GLY A 301 8.79 -6.74 -9.34
CA GLY A 301 8.78 -7.25 -7.98
C GLY A 301 7.39 -7.18 -7.34
N GLN A 302 7.22 -6.43 -6.27
CA GLN A 302 6.00 -6.42 -5.47
C GLN A 302 4.76 -5.95 -6.26
N GLU A 303 4.88 -4.85 -7.03
CA GLU A 303 3.74 -4.36 -7.81
C GLU A 303 3.32 -5.36 -8.89
N THR A 304 4.29 -6.01 -9.56
CA THR A 304 4.00 -7.06 -10.55
C THR A 304 3.28 -8.25 -9.91
N GLU A 305 3.69 -8.66 -8.71
CA GLU A 305 3.02 -9.77 -7.99
C GLU A 305 1.61 -9.36 -7.53
N ASN A 306 1.42 -8.13 -7.04
CA ASN A 306 0.10 -7.62 -6.71
C ASN A 306 -0.86 -7.69 -7.91
N ALA A 307 -0.41 -7.21 -9.09
CA ALA A 307 -1.21 -7.25 -10.31
C ALA A 307 -1.56 -8.68 -10.74
N LYS A 308 -0.59 -9.62 -10.67
CA LYS A 308 -0.82 -11.03 -11.01
C LYS A 308 -1.86 -11.69 -10.09
N ILE A 309 -1.78 -11.41 -8.79
CA ILE A 309 -2.70 -11.99 -7.79
C ILE A 309 -4.13 -11.52 -8.06
N LEU A 310 -4.32 -10.23 -8.29
CA LEU A 310 -5.65 -9.69 -8.56
C LEU A 310 -6.21 -10.16 -9.90
N ALA A 311 -5.37 -10.25 -10.94
CA ALA A 311 -5.77 -10.79 -12.23
C ALA A 311 -6.24 -12.25 -12.12
N LYS A 312 -5.55 -13.10 -11.34
CA LYS A 312 -5.99 -14.49 -11.06
C LYS A 312 -7.35 -14.57 -10.38
N LYS A 313 -7.73 -13.55 -9.62
CA LYS A 313 -9.05 -13.43 -8.98
C LYS A 313 -10.07 -12.74 -9.89
N SER A 314 -9.71 -12.44 -11.14
CA SER A 314 -10.53 -11.64 -12.06
C SER A 314 -10.96 -10.30 -11.47
N ILE A 315 -10.10 -9.70 -10.65
CA ILE A 315 -10.27 -8.37 -10.04
C ILE A 315 -9.08 -7.53 -10.46
N GLY A 316 -9.37 -6.42 -11.14
CA GLY A 316 -8.33 -5.60 -11.76
C GLY A 316 -7.88 -6.13 -13.13
N LEU A 317 -7.57 -5.21 -13.99
CA LEU A 317 -7.16 -5.47 -15.35
C LEU A 317 -5.70 -5.08 -15.50
N ASN A 318 -4.85 -6.05 -15.87
CA ASN A 318 -3.44 -5.78 -16.12
C ASN A 318 -3.27 -5.45 -17.61
N LEU A 319 -3.08 -4.18 -17.92
CA LEU A 319 -2.86 -3.72 -19.28
C LEU A 319 -1.48 -4.14 -19.81
N LYS A 320 -1.49 -4.76 -20.97
CA LYS A 320 -0.25 -5.10 -21.68
C LYS A 320 0.25 -3.93 -22.52
N ASP A 321 -0.66 -3.15 -23.06
CA ASP A 321 -0.37 -1.98 -23.90
C ASP A 321 -1.48 -0.93 -23.75
N ILE A 322 -1.16 0.33 -24.04
CA ILE A 322 -2.12 1.45 -23.95
C ILE A 322 -3.13 1.40 -25.12
N ALA A 323 -2.81 0.77 -26.22
CA ALA A 323 -3.70 0.74 -27.37
C ALA A 323 -5.02 0.05 -27.04
N SER A 324 -4.96 -1.03 -26.22
CA SER A 324 -6.16 -1.76 -25.77
C SER A 324 -6.96 -1.04 -24.69
N LEU A 325 -6.41 0.00 -24.06
CA LEU A 325 -7.06 0.67 -22.92
C LEU A 325 -8.38 1.32 -23.30
N LYS A 326 -8.43 1.99 -24.45
CA LYS A 326 -9.64 2.67 -24.91
C LYS A 326 -10.78 1.69 -25.08
N ASP A 327 -10.56 0.59 -25.77
CA ASP A 327 -11.60 -0.43 -26.04
C ASP A 327 -12.09 -1.06 -24.72
N ILE A 328 -11.19 -1.32 -23.78
CA ILE A 328 -11.56 -1.84 -22.45
C ILE A 328 -12.44 -0.83 -21.69
N VAL A 329 -12.07 0.43 -21.66
CA VAL A 329 -12.84 1.47 -20.96
C VAL A 329 -14.21 1.64 -21.60
N LEU A 330 -14.29 1.67 -22.92
CA LEU A 330 -15.56 1.79 -23.66
C LEU A 330 -16.45 0.56 -23.45
N ASP A 331 -15.88 -0.64 -23.43
CA ASP A 331 -16.64 -1.86 -23.15
C ASP A 331 -17.31 -1.82 -21.76
N PHE A 332 -16.62 -1.31 -20.74
CA PHE A 332 -17.23 -1.14 -19.41
C PHE A 332 -18.23 0.01 -19.33
N ARG A 333 -18.02 1.10 -20.08
CA ARG A 333 -18.99 2.20 -20.20
C ARG A 333 -20.29 1.74 -20.84
N ASP A 334 -20.17 0.99 -21.94
CA ASP A 334 -21.30 0.60 -22.78
C ASP A 334 -22.02 -0.66 -22.26
N HIS A 335 -21.37 -1.41 -21.33
CA HIS A 335 -21.93 -2.60 -20.69
C HIS A 335 -21.90 -2.49 -19.16
N PRO A 336 -22.79 -1.70 -18.53
CA PRO A 336 -22.82 -1.48 -17.09
C PRO A 336 -22.90 -2.76 -16.24
N ASP A 337 -23.57 -3.82 -16.78
CA ASP A 337 -23.67 -5.11 -16.10
C ASP A 337 -22.30 -5.78 -15.90
N LYS A 338 -21.36 -5.63 -16.82
CA LYS A 338 -20.00 -6.11 -16.64
C LYS A 338 -19.31 -5.43 -15.46
N LEU A 339 -19.46 -4.10 -15.35
CA LEU A 339 -18.90 -3.34 -14.23
C LEU A 339 -19.56 -3.74 -12.91
N LYS A 340 -20.88 -3.96 -12.90
CA LYS A 340 -21.63 -4.44 -11.74
C LYS A 340 -21.11 -5.80 -11.27
N ASN A 341 -20.95 -6.76 -12.17
CA ASN A 341 -20.39 -8.08 -11.85
C ASN A 341 -18.96 -7.99 -11.27
N MET A 342 -18.14 -7.05 -11.78
CA MET A 342 -16.80 -6.82 -11.23
C MET A 342 -16.86 -6.22 -9.84
N LYS A 343 -17.81 -5.31 -9.57
CA LYS A 343 -18.02 -4.74 -8.23
C LYS A 343 -18.47 -5.79 -7.21
N GLU A 344 -19.23 -6.80 -7.61
CA GLU A 344 -19.59 -7.95 -6.75
C GLU A 344 -18.33 -8.73 -6.33
N LYS A 345 -17.45 -9.06 -7.27
CA LYS A 345 -16.16 -9.71 -6.96
C LYS A 345 -15.26 -8.85 -6.06
N ILE A 346 -15.26 -7.53 -6.28
CA ILE A 346 -14.54 -6.58 -5.41
C ILE A 346 -15.05 -6.67 -3.96
N ASN A 347 -16.38 -6.80 -3.77
CA ASN A 347 -17.00 -6.93 -2.44
C ASN A 347 -16.55 -8.18 -1.68
N GLU A 348 -16.22 -9.27 -2.37
CA GLU A 348 -15.67 -10.49 -1.74
C GLU A 348 -14.24 -10.32 -1.23
N LEU A 349 -13.43 -9.53 -1.96
CA LEU A 349 -12.02 -9.35 -1.66
C LEU A 349 -11.72 -8.17 -0.72
N LYS A 350 -12.53 -7.11 -0.75
CA LYS A 350 -12.29 -5.91 0.06
C LYS A 350 -12.27 -6.24 1.56
N ARG A 351 -11.38 -5.57 2.30
CA ARG A 351 -11.23 -5.71 3.75
C ARG A 351 -11.29 -4.32 4.43
N PRO A 352 -12.45 -3.68 4.47
CA PRO A 352 -12.58 -2.30 4.97
C PRO A 352 -12.35 -2.19 6.47
N SER A 353 -12.56 -3.27 7.24
CA SER A 353 -12.42 -3.29 8.70
C SER A 353 -11.00 -3.56 9.20
N ALA A 354 -10.00 -3.62 8.33
CA ALA A 354 -8.63 -4.00 8.69
C ALA A 354 -8.10 -3.31 9.95
N VAL A 355 -8.22 -1.99 10.03
CA VAL A 355 -7.73 -1.21 11.17
C VAL A 355 -8.47 -1.56 12.46
N LYS A 356 -9.80 -1.70 12.39
CA LYS A 356 -10.65 -2.10 13.53
C LYS A 356 -10.29 -3.49 14.04
N GLU A 357 -10.10 -4.44 13.14
CA GLU A 357 -9.71 -5.83 13.48
C GLU A 357 -8.34 -5.87 14.16
N ILE A 358 -7.35 -5.13 13.64
CA ILE A 358 -6.02 -5.01 14.25
C ILE A 358 -6.12 -4.44 15.66
N CYS A 359 -6.89 -3.36 15.85
CA CYS A 359 -7.11 -2.75 17.15
C CYS A 359 -7.76 -3.73 18.14
N ASN A 360 -8.82 -4.40 17.71
CA ASN A 360 -9.55 -5.36 18.55
C ASN A 360 -8.66 -6.50 19.04
N VAL A 361 -7.88 -7.10 18.14
CA VAL A 361 -6.98 -8.22 18.51
C VAL A 361 -5.90 -7.77 19.50
N ILE A 362 -5.34 -6.57 19.35
CA ILE A 362 -4.31 -6.04 20.24
C ILE A 362 -4.92 -5.70 21.60
N CYS A 363 -6.08 -5.04 21.64
CA CYS A 363 -6.76 -4.70 22.88
C CYS A 363 -7.29 -5.93 23.64
N GLN A 364 -7.83 -6.94 22.94
CA GLN A 364 -8.28 -8.20 23.55
C GLN A 364 -7.13 -9.07 24.07
N GLY A 365 -5.99 -9.06 23.39
CA GLY A 365 -4.77 -9.76 23.83
C GLY A 365 -4.24 -9.25 25.17
N SER A 366 -4.51 -7.99 25.54
CA SER A 366 -4.14 -7.40 26.82
C SER A 366 -5.03 -7.85 27.99
N ILE A 367 -6.29 -8.19 27.72
CA ILE A 367 -7.23 -8.66 28.77
C ILE A 367 -6.86 -10.08 29.25
N ARG A 368 -6.24 -10.90 28.39
CA ARG A 368 -5.79 -12.25 28.75
C ARG A 368 -4.42 -12.32 29.43
N ALA A 369 -3.64 -11.24 29.42
CA ALA A 369 -2.33 -11.17 30.06
C ALA A 369 -2.38 -10.64 31.52
N THR A 370 -3.55 -10.22 31.97
CA THR A 370 -3.80 -9.68 33.33
C THR A 370 -4.65 -10.61 34.22
N CYS A 371 -4.94 -11.85 33.77
CA CYS A 371 -5.59 -12.88 34.59
C CYS A 371 -4.60 -13.98 34.99
#